data_0c6e2780f6cee3e70ff1d78015ae4cdc
#
_entry.id   0c6e2780f6cee3e70ff1d78015ae4cdc
#
_cell.length_a   1.000
_cell.length_b   1.000
_cell.length_c   1.000
_cell.angle_alpha   90.00
_cell.angle_beta   90.00
_cell.angle_gamma   90.00
#
_symmetry.space_group_name_H-M   'P 1'
#
loop_
_entity.id
_entity.type
_entity.pdbx_description
1 polymer ?
#
loop_
_entity_poly.entity_id
_entity_poly.type
_entity_poly.pdbx_seq_one_letter_code
_entity_poly.pdbx_strand_id
1 'polypeptide(L)'
;MKRVFLIILDSFGIGALPDAAAFGDAGTHTLLSCYNSGKLHIPNLINAGLGCIAGIECLEKTATPTGAYGRMAELSMGKDTTIGHWELAGIVSTQPLPTYPEGFPEEILTPFRAATGRDVLANAPWSGTAVIEEYGKEHMETGALIVYTSADSVFQIAAHEEIVPPEQLYEYCHIARKLLVGKHGVGRVIARPFIGQPGSFKRTSNRHDFSLEPPEATLLDAVKAAGLASIGVGKIHDIDRKSVV
;
A
#
# COMPACT_ATOMS: atom_id res chain seq x y z
N MET A 1 1.88 2.28 33.40
CA MET A 1 1.93 2.98 32.09
C MET A 1 0.73 2.55 31.27
N LYS A 2 -0.08 3.47 30.75
CA LYS A 2 -1.20 3.14 29.83
C LYS A 2 -0.64 2.89 28.44
N ARG A 3 -1.16 1.87 27.74
CA ARG A 3 -0.78 1.53 26.35
C ARG A 3 -2.04 1.48 25.51
N VAL A 4 -1.94 1.94 24.27
CA VAL A 4 -2.98 1.82 23.24
C VAL A 4 -2.38 1.04 22.08
N PHE A 5 -3.10 0.05 21.59
CA PHE A 5 -2.74 -0.73 20.40
C PHE A 5 -3.78 -0.43 19.32
N LEU A 6 -3.34 0.20 18.22
CA LEU A 6 -4.14 0.37 17.02
C LEU A 6 -3.74 -0.73 16.03
N ILE A 7 -4.63 -1.69 15.80
CA ILE A 7 -4.36 -2.83 14.90
C ILE A 7 -5.15 -2.62 13.62
N ILE A 8 -4.43 -2.50 12.49
CA ILE A 8 -5.02 -2.38 11.17
C ILE A 8 -4.98 -3.75 10.49
N LEU A 9 -6.15 -4.26 10.11
CA LEU A 9 -6.28 -5.42 9.24
C LEU A 9 -6.31 -4.90 7.80
N ASP A 10 -5.14 -4.77 7.19
CA ASP A 10 -4.98 -4.25 5.82
C ASP A 10 -5.80 -5.09 4.83
N SER A 11 -6.49 -4.42 3.92
CA SER A 11 -7.38 -5.01 2.92
C SER A 11 -8.60 -5.77 3.47
N PHE A 12 -8.95 -5.60 4.75
CA PHE A 12 -10.10 -6.24 5.36
C PHE A 12 -11.30 -5.29 5.40
N GLY A 13 -12.34 -5.60 4.61
CA GLY A 13 -13.57 -4.81 4.53
C GLY A 13 -14.81 -5.61 4.94
N ILE A 14 -15.79 -4.93 5.55
CA ILE A 14 -17.09 -5.51 5.99
C ILE A 14 -18.24 -5.14 5.03
N GLY A 15 -17.95 -4.90 3.78
CA GLY A 15 -18.87 -4.53 2.72
C GLY A 15 -18.43 -3.28 1.97
N ALA A 16 -19.05 -3.04 0.83
CA ALA A 16 -18.80 -1.88 -0.02
C ALA A 16 -19.29 -0.58 0.63
N LEU A 17 -18.52 0.50 0.47
CA LEU A 17 -18.97 1.86 0.80
C LEU A 17 -19.96 2.37 -0.25
N PRO A 18 -20.76 3.44 0.03
CA PRO A 18 -21.74 3.98 -0.92
C PRO A 18 -21.14 4.44 -2.26
N ASP A 19 -19.88 4.87 -2.27
CA ASP A 19 -19.13 5.33 -3.43
C ASP A 19 -18.34 4.22 -4.16
N ALA A 20 -18.36 3.00 -3.66
CA ALA A 20 -17.60 1.86 -4.21
C ALA A 20 -17.83 1.61 -5.71
N ALA A 21 -19.04 1.93 -6.22
CA ALA A 21 -19.34 1.80 -7.65
C ALA A 21 -18.48 2.72 -8.53
N ALA A 22 -18.12 3.92 -8.04
CA ALA A 22 -17.25 4.85 -8.76
C ALA A 22 -15.81 4.32 -8.90
N PHE A 23 -15.41 3.39 -8.03
CA PHE A 23 -14.10 2.73 -8.03
C PHE A 23 -14.12 1.31 -8.62
N GLY A 24 -15.25 0.86 -9.18
CA GLY A 24 -15.40 -0.49 -9.70
C GLY A 24 -15.50 -1.58 -8.62
N ASP A 25 -15.74 -1.22 -7.36
CA ASP A 25 -15.74 -2.11 -6.20
C ASP A 25 -17.14 -2.43 -5.66
N ALA A 26 -18.18 -2.19 -6.45
CA ALA A 26 -19.56 -2.54 -6.06
C ALA A 26 -19.67 -4.01 -5.68
N GLY A 27 -20.25 -4.28 -4.51
CA GLY A 27 -20.49 -5.64 -4.00
C GLY A 27 -19.28 -6.31 -3.37
N THR A 28 -18.13 -5.61 -3.21
CA THR A 28 -16.97 -6.16 -2.49
C THR A 28 -17.27 -6.38 -1.02
N HIS A 29 -16.84 -7.52 -0.47
CA HIS A 29 -17.05 -7.87 0.94
C HIS A 29 -16.03 -8.90 1.42
N THR A 30 -14.87 -8.46 1.88
CA THR A 30 -13.76 -9.34 2.26
C THR A 30 -14.15 -10.29 3.39
N LEU A 31 -14.83 -9.80 4.43
CA LEU A 31 -15.29 -10.65 5.54
C LEU A 31 -16.19 -11.79 5.03
N LEU A 32 -17.14 -11.51 4.13
CA LEU A 32 -18.03 -12.53 3.57
C LEU A 32 -17.25 -13.55 2.74
N SER A 33 -16.26 -13.09 1.96
CA SER A 33 -15.38 -13.98 1.18
C SER A 33 -14.57 -14.91 2.09
N CYS A 34 -14.03 -14.37 3.19
CA CYS A 34 -13.33 -15.17 4.21
C CYS A 34 -14.28 -16.17 4.90
N TYR A 35 -15.48 -15.75 5.23
CA TYR A 35 -16.49 -16.62 5.83
C TYR A 35 -16.85 -17.78 4.90
N ASN A 36 -17.13 -17.50 3.64
CA ASN A 36 -17.50 -18.50 2.63
C ASN A 36 -16.36 -19.49 2.33
N SER A 37 -15.12 -19.16 2.66
CA SER A 37 -13.99 -20.11 2.53
C SER A 37 -14.06 -21.27 3.51
N GLY A 38 -14.88 -21.17 4.57
CA GLY A 38 -14.96 -22.13 5.68
C GLY A 38 -13.72 -22.17 6.58
N LYS A 39 -12.76 -21.26 6.38
CA LYS A 39 -11.48 -21.23 7.12
C LYS A 39 -11.39 -20.08 8.14
N LEU A 40 -12.42 -19.21 8.19
CA LEU A 40 -12.42 -18.07 9.10
C LEU A 40 -12.55 -18.53 10.55
N HIS A 41 -11.59 -18.14 11.40
CA HIS A 41 -11.62 -18.42 12.83
C HIS A 41 -11.24 -17.17 13.62
N ILE A 42 -12.25 -16.42 14.10
CA ILE A 42 -12.09 -15.11 14.74
C ILE A 42 -12.93 -14.98 16.02
N PRO A 43 -12.84 -15.93 16.97
CA PRO A 43 -13.74 -15.96 18.13
C PRO A 43 -13.63 -14.69 18.99
N ASN A 44 -12.45 -14.11 19.12
CA ASN A 44 -12.23 -12.90 19.92
C ASN A 44 -12.91 -11.67 19.30
N LEU A 45 -12.91 -11.53 17.97
CA LEU A 45 -13.60 -10.43 17.29
C LEU A 45 -15.13 -10.62 17.35
N ILE A 46 -15.62 -11.84 17.26
CA ILE A 46 -17.05 -12.15 17.47
C ILE A 46 -17.45 -11.77 18.89
N ASN A 47 -16.70 -12.19 19.90
CA ASN A 47 -16.97 -11.85 21.30
C ASN A 47 -16.86 -10.34 21.56
N ALA A 48 -15.98 -9.61 20.86
CA ALA A 48 -15.90 -8.17 20.94
C ALA A 48 -17.07 -7.43 20.28
N GLY A 49 -17.89 -8.12 19.46
CA GLY A 49 -19.10 -7.57 18.86
C GLY A 49 -19.04 -7.37 17.34
N LEU A 50 -18.08 -7.95 16.63
CA LEU A 50 -17.97 -7.78 15.16
C LEU A 50 -19.28 -8.16 14.45
N GLY A 51 -19.90 -9.28 14.80
CA GLY A 51 -21.19 -9.72 14.24
C GLY A 51 -22.39 -8.82 14.58
N CYS A 52 -22.25 -7.91 15.56
CA CYS A 52 -23.29 -6.97 15.94
C CYS A 52 -23.29 -5.68 15.09
N ILE A 53 -22.27 -5.46 14.26
CA ILE A 53 -22.21 -4.32 13.34
C ILE A 53 -23.34 -4.46 12.30
N ALA A 54 -24.09 -3.38 12.08
CA ALA A 54 -25.20 -3.39 11.12
C ALA A 54 -24.70 -3.76 9.70
N GLY A 55 -25.42 -4.67 9.04
CA GLY A 55 -25.05 -5.18 7.70
C GLY A 55 -24.11 -6.38 7.70
N ILE A 56 -23.63 -6.86 8.85
CA ILE A 56 -22.93 -8.14 8.95
C ILE A 56 -23.95 -9.23 9.27
N GLU A 57 -24.24 -10.07 8.29
CA GLU A 57 -25.23 -11.16 8.38
C GLU A 57 -24.58 -12.55 8.46
N CYS A 58 -23.29 -12.64 8.09
CA CYS A 58 -22.57 -13.91 8.03
C CYS A 58 -21.97 -14.37 9.36
N LEU A 59 -21.98 -13.53 10.39
CA LEU A 59 -21.45 -13.86 11.72
C LEU A 59 -22.54 -13.90 12.78
N GLU A 60 -22.32 -14.70 13.80
CA GLU A 60 -23.18 -14.74 15.00
C GLU A 60 -23.14 -13.41 15.75
N LYS A 61 -24.30 -12.97 16.25
CA LYS A 61 -24.44 -11.80 17.10
C LYS A 61 -24.24 -12.18 18.54
N THR A 62 -23.29 -11.54 19.21
CA THR A 62 -23.04 -11.74 20.64
C THR A 62 -24.03 -10.92 21.47
N ALA A 63 -24.74 -11.57 22.40
CA ALA A 63 -25.71 -10.89 23.27
C ALA A 63 -25.06 -9.91 24.26
N THR A 64 -23.81 -10.21 24.66
CA THR A 64 -23.04 -9.40 25.62
C THR A 64 -21.64 -9.14 25.07
N PRO A 65 -21.47 -8.19 24.12
CA PRO A 65 -20.17 -7.84 23.57
C PRO A 65 -19.20 -7.40 24.67
N THR A 66 -17.94 -7.87 24.56
CA THR A 66 -16.88 -7.48 25.50
C THR A 66 -16.16 -6.20 25.10
N GLY A 67 -16.46 -5.66 23.91
CA GLY A 67 -15.90 -4.42 23.39
C GLY A 67 -16.95 -3.48 22.85
N ALA A 68 -16.52 -2.28 22.43
CA ALA A 68 -17.31 -1.39 21.61
C ALA A 68 -17.08 -1.70 20.14
N TYR A 69 -18.11 -1.60 19.33
CA TYR A 69 -18.05 -1.86 17.89
C TYR A 69 -18.80 -0.78 17.12
N GLY A 70 -18.42 -0.58 15.87
CA GLY A 70 -19.05 0.39 15.00
C GLY A 70 -18.55 0.29 13.56
N ARG A 71 -19.21 1.04 12.68
CA ARG A 71 -18.84 1.18 11.29
C ARG A 71 -18.38 2.63 11.07
N MET A 72 -17.29 2.80 10.35
CA MET A 72 -16.80 4.10 9.87
C MET A 72 -16.86 4.14 8.36
N ALA A 73 -17.10 5.32 7.81
CA ALA A 73 -16.93 5.60 6.39
C ALA A 73 -15.76 6.56 6.23
N GLU A 74 -14.96 6.33 5.19
CA GLU A 74 -13.87 7.22 4.80
C GLU A 74 -14.43 8.56 4.30
N LEU A 75 -13.81 9.66 4.69
CA LEU A 75 -14.12 11.02 4.22
C LEU A 75 -13.15 11.47 3.12
N SER A 76 -11.95 10.91 3.12
CA SER A 76 -10.92 11.22 2.14
C SER A 76 -11.32 10.78 0.74
N MET A 77 -10.85 11.51 -0.26
CA MET A 77 -11.04 11.15 -1.66
C MET A 77 -9.93 10.21 -2.14
N GLY A 78 -10.32 9.22 -2.92
CA GLY A 78 -9.40 8.27 -3.53
C GLY A 78 -9.30 6.94 -2.78
N LYS A 79 -8.87 5.92 -3.51
CA LYS A 79 -8.73 4.55 -3.06
C LYS A 79 -7.24 4.21 -2.99
N ASP A 80 -6.62 4.48 -1.86
CA ASP A 80 -5.20 4.20 -1.66
C ASP A 80 -4.88 3.91 -0.18
N THR A 81 -3.99 2.95 0.07
CA THR A 81 -3.53 2.58 1.41
C THR A 81 -2.96 3.78 2.19
N THR A 82 -2.20 4.65 1.52
CA THR A 82 -1.56 5.82 2.15
C THR A 82 -2.61 6.80 2.65
N ILE A 83 -3.61 7.12 1.82
CA ILE A 83 -4.72 8.01 2.19
C ILE A 83 -5.49 7.45 3.39
N GLY A 84 -5.88 6.16 3.36
CA GLY A 84 -6.61 5.55 4.46
C GLY A 84 -5.83 5.59 5.78
N HIS A 85 -4.51 5.36 5.75
CA HIS A 85 -3.68 5.49 6.95
C HIS A 85 -3.55 6.94 7.42
N TRP A 86 -3.46 7.91 6.51
CA TRP A 86 -3.46 9.32 6.87
C TRP A 86 -4.77 9.73 7.56
N GLU A 87 -5.90 9.25 7.06
CA GLU A 87 -7.20 9.56 7.68
C GLU A 87 -7.32 8.94 9.08
N LEU A 88 -6.87 7.71 9.28
CA LEU A 88 -6.77 7.10 10.61
C LEU A 88 -5.84 7.89 11.56
N ALA A 89 -4.86 8.60 11.00
CA ALA A 89 -3.93 9.46 11.73
C ALA A 89 -4.40 10.94 11.84
N GLY A 90 -5.60 11.27 11.33
CA GLY A 90 -6.26 12.56 11.50
C GLY A 90 -6.21 13.51 10.29
N ILE A 91 -5.73 13.07 9.12
CA ILE A 91 -5.67 13.89 7.89
C ILE A 91 -6.73 13.45 6.90
N VAL A 92 -7.68 14.31 6.58
CA VAL A 92 -8.67 14.07 5.52
C VAL A 92 -8.17 14.66 4.20
N SER A 93 -7.92 13.79 3.23
CA SER A 93 -7.43 14.18 1.90
C SER A 93 -8.61 14.57 0.99
N THR A 94 -8.67 15.85 0.59
CA THR A 94 -9.72 16.37 -0.28
C THR A 94 -9.47 16.11 -1.77
N GLN A 95 -8.30 15.60 -2.12
CA GLN A 95 -7.89 15.25 -3.47
C GLN A 95 -7.35 13.83 -3.50
N PRO A 96 -7.72 12.99 -4.49
CA PRO A 96 -7.12 11.68 -4.64
C PRO A 96 -5.65 11.79 -5.05
N LEU A 97 -4.85 10.80 -4.70
CA LEU A 97 -3.49 10.69 -5.22
C LEU A 97 -3.53 10.33 -6.73
N PRO A 98 -2.55 10.81 -7.52
CA PRO A 98 -2.54 10.57 -8.96
C PRO A 98 -2.35 9.08 -9.29
N THR A 99 -3.06 8.61 -10.30
CA THR A 99 -2.90 7.26 -10.88
C THR A 99 -2.49 7.37 -12.35
N TYR A 100 -1.88 6.31 -12.87
CA TYR A 100 -1.28 6.33 -14.21
C TYR A 100 -1.74 5.11 -15.04
N PRO A 101 -3.00 5.06 -15.45
CA PRO A 101 -3.53 3.92 -16.22
C PRO A 101 -2.86 3.72 -17.58
N GLU A 102 -2.30 4.79 -18.16
CA GLU A 102 -1.55 4.75 -19.43
C GLU A 102 -0.02 4.71 -19.25
N GLY A 103 0.46 4.50 -18.01
CA GLY A 103 1.88 4.61 -17.66
C GLY A 103 2.32 6.05 -17.36
N PHE A 104 3.56 6.19 -16.88
CA PHE A 104 4.12 7.48 -16.47
C PHE A 104 4.54 8.31 -17.69
N PRO A 105 4.32 9.63 -17.68
CA PRO A 105 4.71 10.52 -18.78
C PRO A 105 6.23 10.72 -18.85
N GLU A 106 6.72 11.12 -20.01
CA GLU A 106 8.15 11.37 -20.23
C GLU A 106 8.73 12.47 -19.33
N GLU A 107 7.91 13.40 -18.85
CA GLU A 107 8.34 14.42 -17.88
C GLU A 107 8.83 13.81 -16.55
N ILE A 108 8.44 12.55 -16.24
CA ILE A 108 8.91 11.76 -15.10
C ILE A 108 10.03 10.80 -15.54
N LEU A 109 9.83 10.08 -16.66
CA LEU A 109 10.75 9.01 -17.06
C LEU A 109 12.08 9.56 -17.59
N THR A 110 12.08 10.69 -18.31
CA THR A 110 13.31 11.27 -18.84
C THR A 110 14.28 11.69 -17.72
N PRO A 111 13.89 12.48 -16.71
CA PRO A 111 14.79 12.78 -15.59
C PRO A 111 15.13 11.56 -14.74
N PHE A 112 14.23 10.57 -14.64
CA PHE A 112 14.51 9.32 -13.93
C PHE A 112 15.61 8.51 -14.63
N ARG A 113 15.53 8.30 -15.95
CA ARG A 113 16.59 7.66 -16.75
C ARG A 113 17.92 8.39 -16.61
N ALA A 114 17.88 9.72 -16.72
CA ALA A 114 19.09 10.54 -16.60
C ALA A 114 19.76 10.40 -15.23
N ALA A 115 18.97 10.36 -14.16
CA ALA A 115 19.50 10.29 -12.80
C ALA A 115 19.94 8.87 -12.38
N THR A 116 19.32 7.84 -12.93
CA THR A 116 19.68 6.43 -12.65
C THR A 116 20.73 5.88 -13.59
N GLY A 117 20.91 6.50 -14.78
CA GLY A 117 21.75 5.99 -15.86
C GLY A 117 21.23 4.69 -16.48
N ARG A 118 19.95 4.39 -16.33
CA ARG A 118 19.32 3.15 -16.80
C ARG A 118 18.05 3.45 -17.59
N ASP A 119 17.81 2.66 -18.63
CA ASP A 119 16.55 2.67 -19.35
C ASP A 119 15.40 2.06 -18.54
N VAL A 120 14.19 2.22 -19.07
CA VAL A 120 12.94 1.78 -18.45
C VAL A 120 12.22 0.80 -19.37
N LEU A 121 11.83 -0.34 -18.82
CA LEU A 121 10.97 -1.34 -19.43
C LEU A 121 9.57 -1.27 -18.83
N ALA A 122 8.60 -1.80 -19.55
CA ALA A 122 7.17 -1.94 -19.20
C ALA A 122 6.39 -0.62 -19.21
N ASN A 123 6.55 0.28 -18.25
CA ASN A 123 5.83 1.53 -18.07
C ASN A 123 4.31 1.44 -18.34
N ALA A 124 3.65 0.49 -17.70
CA ALA A 124 2.20 0.25 -17.82
C ALA A 124 1.63 -0.36 -16.54
N PRO A 125 0.30 -0.48 -16.39
CA PRO A 125 -0.30 -1.25 -15.32
C PRO A 125 -0.01 -2.75 -15.50
N TRP A 126 0.58 -3.36 -14.47
CA TRP A 126 0.94 -4.78 -14.47
C TRP A 126 0.71 -5.46 -13.12
N SER A 127 0.42 -6.77 -13.17
CA SER A 127 0.63 -7.65 -12.03
C SER A 127 2.13 -7.81 -11.77
N GLY A 128 2.56 -7.67 -10.51
CA GLY A 128 3.99 -7.74 -10.17
C GLY A 128 4.66 -9.10 -10.40
N THR A 129 3.90 -10.19 -10.58
CA THR A 129 4.43 -11.50 -11.00
C THR A 129 4.49 -11.61 -12.52
N ALA A 130 3.47 -11.14 -13.23
CA ALA A 130 3.44 -11.18 -14.68
C ALA A 130 4.53 -10.28 -15.29
N VAL A 131 4.75 -9.08 -14.77
CA VAL A 131 5.74 -8.15 -15.31
C VAL A 131 7.18 -8.66 -15.22
N ILE A 132 7.54 -9.38 -14.16
CA ILE A 132 8.88 -9.96 -14.04
C ILE A 132 9.08 -11.18 -14.95
N GLU A 133 8.04 -11.95 -15.23
CA GLU A 133 8.11 -13.03 -16.21
C GLU A 133 8.25 -12.49 -17.64
N GLU A 134 7.55 -11.40 -17.96
CA GLU A 134 7.58 -10.79 -19.28
C GLU A 134 8.91 -10.08 -19.56
N TYR A 135 9.35 -9.22 -18.67
CA TYR A 135 10.51 -8.32 -18.87
C TYR A 135 11.78 -8.74 -18.14
N GLY A 136 11.72 -9.77 -17.30
CA GLY A 136 12.86 -10.17 -16.46
C GLY A 136 14.08 -10.60 -17.26
N LYS A 137 13.90 -11.30 -18.37
CA LYS A 137 15.01 -11.68 -19.27
C LYS A 137 15.67 -10.45 -19.88
N GLU A 138 14.90 -9.54 -20.46
CA GLU A 138 15.40 -8.30 -21.06
C GLU A 138 16.10 -7.42 -20.03
N HIS A 139 15.53 -7.32 -18.81
CA HIS A 139 16.18 -6.65 -17.70
C HIS A 139 17.56 -7.23 -17.37
N MET A 140 17.69 -8.56 -17.34
CA MET A 140 18.99 -9.22 -17.07
C MET A 140 20.01 -8.98 -18.18
N GLU A 141 19.58 -8.89 -19.44
CA GLU A 141 20.43 -8.68 -20.60
C GLU A 141 20.87 -7.22 -20.74
N THR A 142 19.99 -6.26 -20.45
CA THR A 142 20.23 -4.83 -20.71
C THR A 142 20.54 -4.03 -19.46
N GLY A 143 20.14 -4.48 -18.30
CA GLY A 143 20.18 -3.74 -17.04
C GLY A 143 19.14 -2.62 -16.94
N ALA A 144 18.21 -2.49 -17.89
CA ALA A 144 17.10 -1.53 -17.84
C ALA A 144 16.13 -1.87 -16.70
N LEU A 145 15.57 -0.87 -16.02
CA LEU A 145 14.69 -1.07 -14.86
C LEU A 145 13.25 -1.39 -15.30
N ILE A 146 12.63 -2.37 -14.70
CA ILE A 146 11.22 -2.69 -14.94
C ILE A 146 10.37 -1.72 -14.09
N VAL A 147 9.84 -0.67 -14.72
CA VAL A 147 8.95 0.32 -14.09
C VAL A 147 7.52 -0.01 -14.45
N TYR A 148 6.64 -0.07 -13.46
CA TYR A 148 5.23 -0.36 -13.67
C TYR A 148 4.35 0.25 -12.58
N THR A 149 3.05 0.26 -12.82
CA THR A 149 2.05 0.74 -11.88
C THR A 149 0.96 -0.30 -11.64
N SER A 150 -0.10 0.07 -10.94
CA SER A 150 -1.33 -0.72 -10.76
C SER A 150 -2.54 0.23 -10.67
N ALA A 151 -3.68 -0.26 -10.23
CA ALA A 151 -4.85 0.59 -9.97
C ALA A 151 -4.63 1.59 -8.81
N ASP A 152 -3.68 1.29 -7.92
CA ASP A 152 -3.29 2.18 -6.82
C ASP A 152 -2.35 3.29 -7.31
N SER A 153 -2.18 4.32 -6.48
CA SER A 153 -1.23 5.41 -6.71
C SER A 153 0.21 4.99 -6.40
N VAL A 154 0.83 4.23 -7.28
CA VAL A 154 2.14 3.62 -7.04
C VAL A 154 3.07 3.71 -8.26
N PHE A 155 4.37 3.95 -7.99
CA PHE A 155 5.47 3.79 -8.92
C PHE A 155 6.32 2.62 -8.44
N GLN A 156 6.35 1.53 -9.19
CA GLN A 156 7.05 0.31 -8.78
C GLN A 156 8.25 0.05 -9.66
N ILE A 157 9.37 -0.32 -9.05
CA ILE A 157 10.60 -0.67 -9.76
C ILE A 157 10.95 -2.12 -9.42
N ALA A 158 10.83 -3.03 -10.39
CA ALA A 158 11.34 -4.38 -10.22
C ALA A 158 12.73 -4.52 -10.85
N ALA A 159 13.61 -5.24 -10.15
CA ALA A 159 14.96 -5.53 -10.60
C ALA A 159 15.47 -6.85 -10.03
N HIS A 160 16.25 -7.58 -10.83
CA HIS A 160 16.91 -8.80 -10.40
C HIS A 160 18.10 -8.47 -9.47
N GLU A 161 18.21 -9.13 -8.32
CA GLU A 161 19.20 -8.78 -7.29
C GLU A 161 20.66 -8.93 -7.73
N GLU A 162 20.96 -9.80 -8.70
CA GLU A 162 22.30 -9.93 -9.28
C GLU A 162 22.65 -8.80 -10.26
N ILE A 163 21.65 -8.11 -10.86
CA ILE A 163 21.84 -7.03 -11.82
C ILE A 163 21.80 -5.66 -11.13
N VAL A 164 20.89 -5.52 -10.18
CA VAL A 164 20.70 -4.33 -9.34
C VAL A 164 20.52 -4.79 -7.91
N PRO A 165 21.56 -4.79 -7.09
CA PRO A 165 21.48 -5.13 -5.68
C PRO A 165 20.41 -4.32 -4.94
N PRO A 166 19.80 -4.85 -3.88
CA PRO A 166 18.72 -4.17 -3.16
C PRO A 166 19.04 -2.73 -2.73
N GLU A 167 20.24 -2.47 -2.24
CA GLU A 167 20.70 -1.15 -1.81
C GLU A 167 20.67 -0.15 -2.99
N GLN A 168 21.14 -0.57 -4.17
CA GLN A 168 21.10 0.25 -5.37
C GLN A 168 19.68 0.48 -5.87
N LEU A 169 18.80 -0.54 -5.76
CA LEU A 169 17.39 -0.40 -6.08
C LEU A 169 16.71 0.62 -5.15
N TYR A 170 17.06 0.63 -3.86
CA TYR A 170 16.54 1.61 -2.91
C TYR A 170 17.00 3.04 -3.26
N GLU A 171 18.23 3.22 -3.69
CA GLU A 171 18.70 4.52 -4.20
C GLU A 171 17.88 4.99 -5.42
N TYR A 172 17.57 4.09 -6.35
CA TYR A 172 16.70 4.42 -7.49
C TYR A 172 15.27 4.77 -7.04
N CYS A 173 14.75 4.11 -6.02
CA CYS A 173 13.47 4.47 -5.41
C CYS A 173 13.52 5.84 -4.74
N HIS A 174 14.61 6.20 -4.07
CA HIS A 174 14.81 7.56 -3.53
C HIS A 174 14.87 8.62 -4.61
N ILE A 175 15.53 8.35 -5.75
CA ILE A 175 15.53 9.23 -6.92
C ILE A 175 14.09 9.42 -7.43
N ALA A 176 13.36 8.32 -7.66
CA ALA A 176 11.97 8.37 -8.10
C ALA A 176 11.10 9.16 -7.11
N ARG A 177 11.26 8.92 -5.79
CA ARG A 177 10.47 9.65 -4.75
C ARG A 177 10.68 11.16 -4.80
N LYS A 178 11.91 11.62 -5.11
CA LYS A 178 12.22 13.06 -5.25
C LYS A 178 11.60 13.69 -6.51
N LEU A 179 11.45 12.91 -7.57
CA LEU A 179 10.82 13.36 -8.82
C LEU A 179 9.28 13.36 -8.73
N LEU A 180 8.72 12.39 -8.02
CA LEU A 180 7.28 12.14 -7.92
C LEU A 180 6.64 12.97 -6.78
N VAL A 181 6.60 14.30 -6.97
CA VAL A 181 6.06 15.28 -6.04
C VAL A 181 5.01 16.17 -6.71
N GLY A 182 4.26 16.94 -5.91
CA GLY A 182 3.19 17.83 -6.42
C GLY A 182 2.15 17.05 -7.23
N LYS A 183 1.87 17.48 -8.48
CA LYS A 183 0.89 16.82 -9.36
C LYS A 183 1.21 15.35 -9.67
N HIS A 184 2.46 14.94 -9.51
CA HIS A 184 2.93 13.57 -9.71
C HIS A 184 3.21 12.82 -8.40
N GLY A 185 2.78 13.36 -7.28
CA GLY A 185 2.98 12.79 -5.95
C GLY A 185 2.22 11.49 -5.73
N VAL A 186 2.68 10.39 -6.36
CA VAL A 186 2.10 9.07 -6.08
C VAL A 186 2.28 8.69 -4.61
N GLY A 187 1.34 7.96 -4.07
CA GLY A 187 1.33 7.55 -2.67
C GLY A 187 2.57 6.78 -2.26
N ARG A 188 3.05 5.87 -3.13
CA ARG A 188 4.23 5.04 -2.82
C ARG A 188 5.11 4.85 -4.04
N VAL A 189 6.43 4.90 -3.80
CA VAL A 189 7.43 4.29 -4.68
C VAL A 189 7.83 2.97 -4.05
N ILE A 190 7.87 1.88 -4.82
CA ILE A 190 8.04 0.53 -4.27
C ILE A 190 9.21 -0.18 -4.95
N ALA A 191 10.21 -0.58 -4.16
CA ALA A 191 11.23 -1.52 -4.58
C ALA A 191 10.66 -2.95 -4.61
N ARG A 192 10.82 -3.63 -5.74
CA ARG A 192 10.34 -4.99 -5.99
C ARG A 192 11.47 -5.90 -6.48
N PRO A 193 12.46 -6.22 -5.62
CA PRO A 193 13.54 -7.10 -6.00
C PRO A 193 13.04 -8.53 -6.26
N PHE A 194 13.71 -9.20 -7.20
CA PHE A 194 13.43 -10.59 -7.55
C PHE A 194 14.71 -11.35 -7.87
N ILE A 195 14.62 -12.67 -7.89
CA ILE A 195 15.70 -13.62 -8.20
C ILE A 195 15.18 -14.71 -9.13
N GLY A 196 16.06 -15.54 -9.63
CA GLY A 196 15.73 -16.73 -10.45
C GLY A 196 16.17 -16.58 -11.89
N GLN A 197 15.56 -17.39 -12.76
CA GLN A 197 15.89 -17.43 -14.19
C GLN A 197 14.58 -17.30 -15.01
N PRO A 198 14.65 -16.95 -16.28
CA PRO A 198 13.47 -16.89 -17.15
C PRO A 198 12.60 -18.14 -17.01
N GLY A 199 11.29 -17.95 -16.76
CA GLY A 199 10.31 -19.00 -16.51
C GLY A 199 10.23 -19.47 -15.04
N SER A 200 11.05 -18.91 -14.14
CA SER A 200 11.05 -19.28 -12.71
C SER A 200 11.41 -18.12 -11.77
N PHE A 201 11.14 -16.90 -12.18
CA PHE A 201 11.41 -15.72 -11.35
C PHE A 201 10.57 -15.71 -10.06
N LYS A 202 11.17 -15.25 -8.97
CA LYS A 202 10.53 -15.15 -7.65
C LYS A 202 10.86 -13.82 -7.00
N ARG A 203 9.84 -13.12 -6.52
CA ARG A 203 10.01 -11.91 -5.68
C ARG A 203 10.65 -12.30 -4.35
N THR A 204 11.55 -11.45 -3.86
CA THR A 204 12.21 -11.64 -2.56
C THR A 204 11.49 -10.89 -1.44
N SER A 205 11.93 -11.11 -0.20
CA SER A 205 11.47 -10.35 0.97
C SER A 205 12.06 -8.94 1.08
N ASN A 206 13.04 -8.59 0.22
CA ASN A 206 13.72 -7.29 0.20
C ASN A 206 12.85 -6.18 -0.46
N ARG A 207 11.52 -6.37 -0.48
CA ARG A 207 10.58 -5.32 -0.84
C ARG A 207 10.67 -4.18 0.18
N HIS A 208 10.69 -2.94 -0.33
CA HIS A 208 10.61 -1.75 0.50
C HIS A 208 9.73 -0.68 -0.13
N ASP A 209 8.89 -0.02 0.69
CA ASP A 209 7.97 1.03 0.22
C ASP A 209 8.51 2.39 0.68
N PHE A 210 8.57 3.36 -0.25
CA PHE A 210 8.95 4.75 -0.04
C PHE A 210 7.70 5.61 -0.21
N SER A 211 6.94 5.76 0.87
CA SER A 211 5.68 6.50 0.84
C SER A 211 5.89 8.00 0.74
N LEU A 212 4.89 8.69 0.22
CA LEU A 212 4.76 10.14 0.33
C LEU A 212 4.59 10.50 1.80
N GLU A 213 5.27 11.55 2.25
CA GLU A 213 5.11 12.03 3.62
C GLU A 213 3.73 12.67 3.81
N PRO A 214 3.09 12.47 4.98
CA PRO A 214 1.85 13.14 5.30
C PRO A 214 1.98 14.66 5.15
N PRO A 215 1.03 15.35 4.49
CA PRO A 215 1.13 16.78 4.21
C PRO A 215 1.00 17.65 5.48
N GLU A 216 0.48 17.09 6.56
CA GLU A 216 0.21 17.80 7.82
C GLU A 216 0.69 16.98 9.03
N ALA A 217 0.58 17.59 10.23
CA ALA A 217 0.84 16.89 11.47
C ALA A 217 -0.23 15.82 11.74
N THR A 218 0.22 14.66 12.17
CA THR A 218 -0.60 13.49 12.43
C THR A 218 -0.78 13.23 13.93
N LEU A 219 -1.64 12.28 14.28
CA LEU A 219 -1.74 11.75 15.64
C LEU A 219 -0.38 11.29 16.18
N LEU A 220 0.49 10.72 15.31
CA LEU A 220 1.81 10.25 15.73
C LEU A 220 2.73 11.41 16.14
N ASP A 221 2.64 12.55 15.44
CA ASP A 221 3.37 13.77 15.82
C ASP A 221 2.88 14.30 17.17
N ALA A 222 1.56 14.30 17.38
CA ALA A 222 0.96 14.73 18.65
C ALA A 222 1.39 13.84 19.83
N VAL A 223 1.45 12.52 19.62
CA VAL A 223 1.94 11.54 20.60
C VAL A 223 3.40 11.82 20.95
N LYS A 224 4.26 12.04 19.95
CA LYS A 224 5.68 12.38 20.15
C LYS A 224 5.85 13.73 20.86
N ALA A 225 5.09 14.74 20.46
CA ALA A 225 5.13 16.08 21.10
C ALA A 225 4.72 16.02 22.57
N ALA A 226 3.84 15.09 22.95
CA ALA A 226 3.46 14.83 24.34
C ALA A 226 4.52 14.02 25.14
N GLY A 227 5.68 13.72 24.55
CA GLY A 227 6.74 12.94 25.20
C GLY A 227 6.42 11.45 25.32
N LEU A 228 5.47 10.95 24.53
CA LEU A 228 5.06 9.56 24.52
C LEU A 228 5.72 8.80 23.34
N ALA A 229 5.83 7.48 23.49
CA ALA A 229 6.37 6.63 22.44
C ALA A 229 5.28 6.30 21.39
N SER A 230 5.62 6.45 20.10
CA SER A 230 4.85 5.98 18.95
C SER A 230 5.67 4.89 18.26
N ILE A 231 5.17 3.65 18.32
CA ILE A 231 5.89 2.46 17.82
C ILE A 231 5.10 1.88 16.64
N GLY A 232 5.72 1.80 15.48
CA GLY A 232 5.20 1.11 14.31
C GLY A 232 5.63 -0.36 14.30
N VAL A 233 4.72 -1.26 13.92
CA VAL A 233 5.01 -2.67 13.76
C VAL A 233 4.58 -3.10 12.36
N GLY A 234 5.44 -3.84 11.66
CA GLY A 234 5.21 -4.27 10.30
C GLY A 234 5.26 -3.09 9.30
N LYS A 235 4.27 -2.99 8.43
CA LYS A 235 4.23 -2.05 7.31
C LYS A 235 4.00 -0.58 7.71
N ILE A 236 3.68 -0.30 8.98
CA ILE A 236 3.29 1.05 9.42
C ILE A 236 4.40 2.07 9.18
N HIS A 237 5.65 1.75 9.52
CA HIS A 237 6.77 2.65 9.31
C HIS A 237 6.96 3.05 7.83
N ASP A 238 6.75 2.13 6.91
CA ASP A 238 6.84 2.37 5.46
C ASP A 238 5.76 3.32 4.94
N ILE A 239 4.64 3.47 5.67
CA ILE A 239 3.49 4.27 5.28
C ILE A 239 3.47 5.62 6.02
N ASP A 240 3.62 5.61 7.35
CA ASP A 240 3.50 6.80 8.18
C ASP A 240 4.79 7.63 8.25
N ARG A 241 5.95 7.00 8.02
CA ARG A 241 7.29 7.59 8.05
C ARG A 241 7.65 8.37 9.34
N LYS A 242 6.84 8.24 10.39
CA LYS A 242 6.91 9.01 11.63
C LYS A 242 7.02 8.15 12.90
N SER A 243 6.63 6.89 12.84
CA SER A 243 6.77 5.95 13.95
C SER A 243 8.23 5.51 14.14
N VAL A 244 8.56 5.04 15.33
CA VAL A 244 9.81 4.32 15.61
C VAL A 244 9.58 2.84 15.35
N VAL A 245 10.50 2.17 14.70
CA VAL A 245 10.47 0.71 14.44
C VAL A 245 11.04 -0.03 15.63
#